data_477c7f3e6b3c75185ea4ca8f3038895b
#
_entry.id   477c7f3e6b3c75185ea4ca8f3038895b
#
_cell.length_a   1.000
_cell.length_b   1.000
_cell.length_c   1.000
_cell.angle_alpha   90.00
_cell.angle_beta   90.00
_cell.angle_gamma   90.00
#
_symmetry.space_group_name_H-M   'P 1'
#
loop_
_entity.id
_entity.type
_entity.pdbx_description
1 polymer ?
#
loop_
_entity_poly.entity_id
_entity_poly.type
_entity_poly.pdbx_seq_one_letter_code
_entity_poly.pdbx_strand_id
1 'polypeptide(L)'
;LADNKTLVGLSTIETDTQALATFNVDTKKHTVLYAHDKVDVSPIVHVQNGQVREVQGASFEYLGIESVFLDGVQYSEDQKILASLTNTFKGQMVQATSSTNDTNQVIFRVGNANNPTVFYLFDKSARKLVKLADTRPWLKDLTIPKSQLITYKARDGQEISAVLTLPDGKSKKLPFVLLPHGGPHGPYDSLSGMDSDAKVLASHGYAVLQ
;
A
#
# COMPACT_ATOMS: atom_id res chain seq x y z
N LEU A 1 15.30 -2.93 17.18
CA LEU A 1 16.49 -2.74 16.35
C LEU A 1 17.67 -3.56 16.87
N ALA A 2 18.79 -3.53 16.14
CA ALA A 2 19.98 -4.33 16.48
C ALA A 2 20.63 -4.00 17.83
N ASP A 3 20.30 -2.85 18.41
CA ASP A 3 20.76 -2.42 19.75
C ASP A 3 20.04 -3.12 20.90
N ASN A 4 19.00 -3.93 20.63
CA ASN A 4 18.11 -4.57 21.60
C ASN A 4 17.46 -3.61 22.62
N LYS A 5 17.44 -2.32 22.34
CA LYS A 5 16.93 -1.25 23.20
C LYS A 5 15.89 -0.37 22.51
N THR A 6 15.94 -0.30 21.19
CA THR A 6 15.04 0.53 20.38
C THR A 6 13.98 -0.33 19.71
N LEU A 7 12.74 -0.09 20.08
CA LEU A 7 11.57 -0.64 19.42
C LEU A 7 11.21 0.24 18.21
N VAL A 8 10.71 -0.38 17.17
CA VAL A 8 10.11 0.30 15.99
C VAL A 8 8.66 -0.08 15.93
N GLY A 9 7.81 0.86 15.66
CA GLY A 9 6.38 0.61 15.56
C GLY A 9 5.60 1.79 15.03
N LEU A 10 4.29 1.65 15.08
CA LEU A 10 3.35 2.71 14.80
C LEU A 10 2.88 3.31 16.14
N SER A 11 2.70 4.62 16.15
CA SER A 11 2.32 5.38 17.36
C SER A 11 1.43 6.56 16.97
N THR A 12 0.45 6.84 17.82
CA THR A 12 -0.37 8.06 17.76
C THR A 12 0.05 9.08 18.83
N ILE A 13 1.17 8.85 19.51
CA ILE A 13 1.72 9.83 20.44
C ILE A 13 2.22 11.03 19.64
N GLU A 14 1.72 12.23 19.95
CA GLU A 14 2.04 13.50 19.27
C GLU A 14 1.50 13.64 17.85
N THR A 15 0.70 12.69 17.37
CA THR A 15 0.12 12.72 16.00
C THR A 15 -1.33 12.29 16.01
N ASP A 16 -2.13 12.83 15.08
CA ASP A 16 -3.54 12.45 14.90
C ASP A 16 -3.69 11.11 14.14
N THR A 17 -2.74 10.84 13.24
CA THR A 17 -2.64 9.58 12.48
C THR A 17 -1.54 8.68 13.07
N GLN A 18 -1.58 7.38 12.77
CA GLN A 18 -0.51 6.47 13.15
C GLN A 18 0.77 6.82 12.41
N ALA A 19 1.77 7.28 13.14
CA ALA A 19 3.09 7.64 12.65
C ALA A 19 4.08 6.48 12.81
N LEU A 20 5.06 6.41 11.94
CA LEU A 20 6.24 5.58 12.12
C LEU A 20 7.10 6.20 13.23
N ALA A 21 7.36 5.44 14.28
CA ALA A 21 8.10 5.94 15.43
C ALA A 21 9.08 4.90 15.99
N THR A 22 10.02 5.39 16.77
CA THR A 22 10.90 4.57 17.63
C THR A 22 10.67 4.88 19.09
N PHE A 23 10.89 3.87 19.92
CA PHE A 23 10.86 4.01 21.38
C PHE A 23 12.09 3.31 21.98
N ASN A 24 12.92 4.06 22.70
CA ASN A 24 14.05 3.52 23.40
C ASN A 24 13.64 3.10 24.82
N VAL A 25 13.81 1.82 25.17
CA VAL A 25 13.31 1.25 26.42
C VAL A 25 14.07 1.74 27.66
N ASP A 26 15.35 2.10 27.53
CA ASP A 26 16.18 2.59 28.63
C ASP A 26 15.87 4.06 28.95
N THR A 27 15.92 4.90 27.93
CA THR A 27 15.73 6.35 28.08
C THR A 27 14.27 6.78 28.09
N LYS A 28 13.34 5.86 27.76
CA LYS A 28 11.90 6.13 27.57
C LYS A 28 11.62 7.19 26.48
N LYS A 29 12.60 7.43 25.62
CA LYS A 29 12.46 8.42 24.54
C LYS A 29 11.61 7.85 23.42
N HIS A 30 10.51 8.53 23.12
CA HIS A 30 9.72 8.38 21.90
C HIS A 30 10.25 9.35 20.82
N THR A 31 10.28 8.90 19.58
CA THR A 31 10.73 9.73 18.47
C THR A 31 9.91 9.40 17.23
N VAL A 32 9.14 10.36 16.72
CA VAL A 32 8.44 10.23 15.45
C VAL A 32 9.48 10.34 14.32
N LEU A 33 9.51 9.35 13.44
CA LEU A 33 10.39 9.31 12.27
C LEU A 33 9.68 9.87 11.04
N TYR A 34 8.41 9.51 10.88
CA TYR A 34 7.57 10.01 9.80
C TYR A 34 6.10 9.92 10.18
N ALA A 35 5.33 10.96 9.87
CA ALA A 35 3.88 11.02 9.98
C ALA A 35 3.29 11.62 8.71
N HIS A 36 2.07 11.22 8.34
CA HIS A 36 1.29 11.86 7.31
C HIS A 36 0.05 12.52 7.93
N ASP A 37 -0.28 13.75 7.52
CA ASP A 37 -1.32 14.57 8.17
C ASP A 37 -2.75 14.03 8.00
N LYS A 38 -2.96 13.11 7.07
CA LYS A 38 -4.31 12.67 6.68
C LYS A 38 -4.55 11.17 6.82
N VAL A 39 -3.51 10.35 6.81
CA VAL A 39 -3.64 8.89 6.80
C VAL A 39 -2.57 8.23 7.65
N ASP A 40 -2.89 7.04 8.13
CA ASP A 40 -1.94 6.18 8.81
C ASP A 40 -0.84 5.72 7.86
N VAL A 41 0.36 5.52 8.40
CA VAL A 41 1.48 5.01 7.63
C VAL A 41 1.80 3.56 7.98
N SER A 42 2.48 2.86 7.07
CA SER A 42 3.03 1.52 7.29
C SER A 42 4.55 1.57 7.19
N PRO A 43 5.29 0.87 8.08
CA PRO A 43 6.74 0.92 8.08
C PRO A 43 7.32 0.18 6.87
N ILE A 44 8.34 0.77 6.25
CA ILE A 44 9.25 0.08 5.33
C ILE A 44 10.48 -0.29 6.13
N VAL A 45 10.69 -1.59 6.33
CA VAL A 45 11.77 -2.12 7.15
C VAL A 45 12.59 -3.17 6.40
N HIS A 46 13.88 -3.22 6.68
CA HIS A 46 14.71 -4.35 6.31
C HIS A 46 14.65 -5.42 7.39
N VAL A 47 14.24 -6.64 7.01
CA VAL A 47 14.14 -7.79 7.92
C VAL A 47 15.19 -8.82 7.52
N GLN A 48 16.00 -9.27 8.48
CA GLN A 48 16.97 -10.35 8.30
C GLN A 48 16.85 -11.34 9.46
N ASN A 49 16.68 -12.62 9.12
CA ASN A 49 16.48 -13.70 10.08
C ASN A 49 15.30 -13.44 11.04
N GLY A 50 14.19 -12.90 10.51
CA GLY A 50 12.99 -12.58 11.28
C GLY A 50 13.12 -11.35 12.21
N GLN A 51 14.24 -10.63 12.19
CA GLN A 51 14.46 -9.43 12.97
C GLN A 51 14.53 -8.18 12.09
N VAL A 52 13.87 -7.11 12.53
CA VAL A 52 14.03 -5.80 11.91
C VAL A 52 15.45 -5.30 12.17
N ARG A 53 16.21 -5.10 11.11
CA ARG A 53 17.59 -4.60 11.14
C ARG A 53 17.65 -3.10 10.96
N GLU A 54 16.79 -2.57 10.13
CA GLU A 54 16.81 -1.17 9.76
C GLU A 54 15.38 -0.68 9.45
N VAL A 55 15.09 0.55 9.82
CA VAL A 55 13.89 1.27 9.41
C VAL A 55 14.28 2.10 8.20
N GLN A 56 13.64 1.84 7.08
CA GLN A 56 14.02 2.44 5.80
C GLN A 56 13.13 3.60 5.40
N GLY A 57 11.87 3.58 5.88
CA GLY A 57 10.91 4.59 5.52
C GLY A 57 9.50 4.24 5.94
N ALA A 58 8.55 4.91 5.31
CA ALA A 58 7.13 4.68 5.47
C ALA A 58 6.44 4.60 4.11
N SER A 59 5.40 3.81 4.03
CA SER A 59 4.45 3.79 2.91
C SER A 59 3.06 4.15 3.40
N PHE A 60 2.29 4.79 2.55
CA PHE A 60 0.91 5.20 2.86
C PHE A 60 0.10 5.32 1.57
N GLU A 61 -1.22 5.40 1.73
CA GLU A 61 -2.14 5.62 0.62
C GLU A 61 -3.05 6.80 0.95
N TYR A 62 -2.86 7.90 0.21
CA TYR A 62 -3.71 9.09 0.34
C TYR A 62 -4.43 9.40 -0.98
N LEU A 63 -3.75 9.86 -2.01
CA LEU A 63 -4.31 10.03 -3.36
C LEU A 63 -3.73 9.00 -4.34
N GLY A 64 -2.94 8.10 -3.83
CA GLY A 64 -2.23 7.03 -4.49
C GLY A 64 -1.37 6.30 -3.48
N ILE A 65 -0.66 5.27 -3.93
CA ILE A 65 0.29 4.53 -3.11
C ILE A 65 1.63 5.24 -3.18
N GLU A 66 2.09 5.70 -2.04
CA GLU A 66 3.33 6.47 -1.90
C GLU A 66 4.28 5.81 -0.91
N SER A 67 5.58 6.09 -1.09
CA SER A 67 6.62 5.63 -0.18
C SER A 67 7.61 6.77 0.05
N VAL A 68 7.94 7.01 1.30
CA VAL A 68 8.94 8.00 1.72
C VAL A 68 10.07 7.26 2.42
N PHE A 69 11.29 7.49 1.98
CA PHE A 69 12.49 6.95 2.60
C PHE A 69 13.12 7.97 3.54
N LEU A 70 13.60 7.50 4.69
CA LEU A 70 14.20 8.36 5.70
C LEU A 70 15.57 8.86 5.24
N ASP A 71 15.88 10.12 5.57
CA ASP A 71 17.18 10.72 5.30
C ASP A 71 18.30 10.02 6.08
N GLY A 72 19.49 9.92 5.47
CA GLY A 72 20.66 9.30 6.09
C GLY A 72 20.66 7.78 6.10
N VAL A 73 19.59 7.14 5.69
CA VAL A 73 19.59 5.70 5.41
C VAL A 73 20.39 5.50 4.14
N GLN A 74 21.52 4.82 4.24
CA GLN A 74 22.28 4.45 3.07
C GLN A 74 21.40 3.49 2.25
N TYR A 75 20.98 3.93 1.07
CA TYR A 75 20.11 3.11 0.21
C TYR A 75 20.70 1.73 0.04
N SER A 76 20.16 0.77 0.78
CA SER A 76 20.51 -0.62 0.63
C SER A 76 20.20 -1.06 -0.81
N GLU A 77 20.79 -2.14 -1.25
CA GLU A 77 20.47 -2.70 -2.56
C GLU A 77 18.96 -2.97 -2.70
N ASP A 78 18.32 -3.40 -1.62
CA ASP A 78 16.88 -3.66 -1.56
C ASP A 78 16.04 -2.41 -1.78
N GLN A 79 16.45 -1.27 -1.25
CA GLN A 79 15.76 0.01 -1.49
C GLN A 79 15.88 0.44 -2.96
N LYS A 80 17.06 0.28 -3.55
CA LYS A 80 17.27 0.60 -4.98
C LYS A 80 16.41 -0.31 -5.87
N ILE A 81 16.29 -1.58 -5.52
CA ILE A 81 15.44 -2.54 -6.21
C ILE A 81 13.98 -2.13 -6.06
N LEU A 82 13.50 -1.86 -4.83
CA LEU A 82 12.12 -1.45 -4.57
C LEU A 82 11.79 -0.16 -5.33
N ALA A 83 12.64 0.85 -5.28
CA ALA A 83 12.45 2.11 -6.01
C ALA A 83 12.40 1.88 -7.53
N SER A 84 13.25 1.03 -8.07
CA SER A 84 13.26 0.66 -9.49
C SER A 84 11.97 -0.06 -9.89
N LEU A 85 11.50 -1.01 -9.07
CA LEU A 85 10.27 -1.73 -9.33
C LEU A 85 9.04 -0.83 -9.20
N THR A 86 8.99 0.07 -8.22
CA THR A 86 7.92 1.06 -8.07
C THR A 86 7.86 1.98 -9.29
N ASN A 87 9.01 2.39 -9.82
CA ASN A 87 9.07 3.16 -11.07
C ASN A 87 8.63 2.35 -12.30
N THR A 88 8.91 1.06 -12.33
CA THR A 88 8.50 0.15 -13.43
C THR A 88 6.99 -0.07 -13.42
N PHE A 89 6.42 -0.26 -12.24
CA PHE A 89 4.99 -0.53 -12.03
C PHE A 89 4.25 0.71 -11.49
N LYS A 90 4.39 1.84 -12.15
CA LYS A 90 3.78 3.11 -11.73
C LYS A 90 2.29 2.97 -11.40
N GLY A 91 1.89 3.54 -10.25
CA GLY A 91 0.51 3.52 -9.77
C GLY A 91 0.04 2.18 -9.23
N GLN A 92 0.93 1.19 -9.11
CA GLN A 92 0.64 -0.08 -8.47
C GLN A 92 1.43 -0.19 -7.16
N MET A 93 0.85 -0.88 -6.18
CA MET A 93 1.56 -1.24 -4.98
C MET A 93 2.61 -2.30 -5.32
N VAL A 94 3.84 -2.08 -4.90
CA VAL A 94 4.95 -3.03 -4.99
C VAL A 94 5.37 -3.38 -3.56
N GLN A 95 5.20 -4.62 -3.18
CA GLN A 95 5.49 -5.08 -1.82
C GLN A 95 6.28 -6.37 -1.83
N ALA A 96 7.42 -6.39 -1.13
CA ALA A 96 8.13 -7.63 -0.84
C ALA A 96 7.31 -8.49 0.12
N THR A 97 7.08 -9.75 -0.22
CA THR A 97 6.25 -10.68 0.58
C THR A 97 7.06 -11.81 1.17
N SER A 98 8.15 -12.19 0.55
CA SER A 98 9.02 -13.29 1.00
C SER A 98 10.42 -13.13 0.40
N SER A 99 11.41 -13.66 1.09
CA SER A 99 12.77 -13.74 0.59
C SER A 99 13.45 -15.03 1.04
N THR A 100 14.48 -15.45 0.33
CA THR A 100 15.41 -16.48 0.78
C THR A 100 16.23 -15.98 1.99
N ASN A 101 16.78 -16.91 2.78
CA ASN A 101 17.57 -16.56 3.97
C ASN A 101 18.81 -15.70 3.64
N ASP A 102 19.43 -15.92 2.49
CA ASP A 102 20.52 -15.10 1.97
C ASP A 102 20.06 -13.78 1.34
N THR A 103 18.75 -13.54 1.32
CA THR A 103 18.09 -12.39 0.69
C THR A 103 18.34 -12.22 -0.80
N ASN A 104 18.93 -13.21 -1.48
CA ASN A 104 19.25 -13.11 -2.89
C ASN A 104 18.02 -13.19 -3.80
N GLN A 105 17.01 -13.95 -3.39
CA GLN A 105 15.74 -14.04 -4.11
C GLN A 105 14.62 -13.45 -3.29
N VAL A 106 13.84 -12.55 -3.90
CA VAL A 106 12.73 -11.85 -3.26
C VAL A 106 11.48 -11.99 -4.10
N ILE A 107 10.37 -12.35 -3.46
CA ILE A 107 9.05 -12.35 -4.10
C ILE A 107 8.38 -11.00 -3.85
N PHE A 108 8.01 -10.35 -4.93
CA PHE A 108 7.22 -9.12 -4.92
C PHE A 108 5.78 -9.39 -5.34
N ARG A 109 4.86 -8.84 -4.60
CA ARG A 109 3.45 -8.68 -4.97
C ARG A 109 3.29 -7.32 -5.64
N VAL A 110 2.68 -7.30 -6.84
CA VAL A 110 2.45 -6.08 -7.60
C VAL A 110 0.98 -6.03 -8.03
N GLY A 111 0.28 -4.94 -7.77
CA GLY A 111 -1.12 -4.77 -8.16
C GLY A 111 -1.76 -3.56 -7.50
N ASN A 112 -3.00 -3.28 -7.87
CA ASN A 112 -3.84 -2.24 -7.27
C ASN A 112 -5.32 -2.51 -7.58
N ALA A 113 -6.20 -1.56 -7.24
CA ALA A 113 -7.63 -1.67 -7.52
C ALA A 113 -7.97 -1.86 -9.01
N ASN A 114 -7.10 -1.46 -9.92
CA ASN A 114 -7.31 -1.53 -11.37
C ASN A 114 -6.49 -2.61 -12.08
N ASN A 115 -5.56 -3.22 -11.38
CA ASN A 115 -4.68 -4.26 -11.91
C ASN A 115 -4.65 -5.44 -10.94
N PRO A 116 -5.10 -6.64 -11.35
CA PRO A 116 -5.02 -7.83 -10.52
C PRO A 116 -3.61 -8.06 -10.02
N THR A 117 -3.51 -8.59 -8.80
CA THR A 117 -2.21 -8.87 -8.20
C THR A 117 -1.44 -9.93 -9.00
N VAL A 118 -0.19 -9.63 -9.28
CA VAL A 118 0.78 -10.52 -9.91
C VAL A 118 1.96 -10.71 -8.96
N PHE A 119 2.44 -11.92 -8.82
CA PHE A 119 3.66 -12.24 -8.09
C PHE A 119 4.84 -12.36 -9.03
N TYR A 120 5.94 -11.74 -8.63
CA TYR A 120 7.21 -11.75 -9.35
C TYR A 120 8.32 -12.24 -8.42
N LEU A 121 9.22 -13.04 -8.95
CA LEU A 121 10.50 -13.36 -8.33
C LEU A 121 11.57 -12.41 -8.88
N PHE A 122 12.26 -11.72 -8.01
CA PHE A 122 13.46 -10.97 -8.35
C PHE A 122 14.69 -11.72 -7.84
N ASP A 123 15.59 -12.06 -8.74
CA ASP A 123 16.92 -12.62 -8.45
C ASP A 123 17.93 -11.49 -8.50
N LYS A 124 18.53 -11.16 -7.34
CA LYS A 124 19.48 -10.05 -7.21
C LYS A 124 20.78 -10.33 -7.96
N SER A 125 21.31 -11.56 -7.86
CA SER A 125 22.55 -11.94 -8.51
C SER A 125 22.44 -11.86 -10.03
N ALA A 126 21.34 -12.35 -10.57
CA ALA A 126 21.06 -12.33 -11.99
C ALA A 126 20.47 -11.00 -12.47
N ARG A 127 20.04 -10.11 -11.55
CA ARG A 127 19.28 -8.88 -11.82
C ARG A 127 18.08 -9.12 -12.72
N LYS A 128 17.36 -10.21 -12.44
CA LYS A 128 16.26 -10.69 -13.27
C LYS A 128 14.95 -10.71 -12.49
N LEU A 129 13.92 -10.14 -13.10
CA LEU A 129 12.53 -10.22 -12.63
C LEU A 129 11.77 -11.24 -13.47
N VAL A 130 11.13 -12.20 -12.82
CA VAL A 130 10.36 -13.27 -13.48
C VAL A 130 8.95 -13.27 -12.92
N LYS A 131 7.94 -13.22 -13.79
CA LYS A 131 6.55 -13.40 -13.39
C LYS A 131 6.36 -14.85 -12.92
N LEU A 132 5.87 -15.03 -11.68
CA LEU A 132 5.57 -16.33 -11.10
C LEU A 132 4.11 -16.73 -11.30
N ALA A 133 3.21 -15.85 -10.88
CA ALA A 133 1.79 -16.16 -10.85
C ALA A 133 0.94 -14.90 -11.03
N ASP A 134 -0.19 -15.08 -11.68
CA ASP A 134 -1.27 -14.12 -11.75
C ASP A 134 -2.42 -14.61 -10.86
N THR A 135 -2.91 -13.77 -9.97
CA THR A 135 -3.98 -14.18 -9.04
C THR A 135 -5.34 -14.31 -9.72
N ARG A 136 -5.53 -13.65 -10.86
CA ARG A 136 -6.80 -13.63 -11.60
C ARG A 136 -6.57 -13.71 -13.12
N PRO A 137 -5.96 -14.79 -13.63
CA PRO A 137 -5.61 -14.90 -15.05
C PRO A 137 -6.82 -14.86 -15.99
N TRP A 138 -8.01 -15.24 -15.49
CA TRP A 138 -9.26 -15.19 -16.25
C TRP A 138 -9.77 -13.77 -16.53
N LEU A 139 -9.23 -12.74 -15.86
CA LEU A 139 -9.58 -11.34 -16.12
C LEU A 139 -8.81 -10.73 -17.30
N LYS A 140 -7.86 -11.45 -17.88
CA LYS A 140 -6.92 -10.94 -18.88
C LYS A 140 -7.61 -10.31 -20.10
N ASP A 141 -8.71 -10.93 -20.55
CA ASP A 141 -9.43 -10.52 -21.76
C ASP A 141 -10.71 -9.73 -21.43
N LEU A 142 -10.90 -9.35 -20.18
CA LEU A 142 -12.07 -8.59 -19.75
C LEU A 142 -11.73 -7.11 -19.54
N THR A 143 -12.67 -6.25 -19.94
CA THR A 143 -12.61 -4.83 -19.57
C THR A 143 -13.03 -4.68 -18.11
N ILE A 144 -12.09 -4.27 -17.27
CA ILE A 144 -12.31 -4.10 -15.83
C ILE A 144 -12.70 -2.64 -15.55
N PRO A 145 -13.86 -2.39 -14.91
CA PRO A 145 -14.25 -1.05 -14.47
C PRO A 145 -13.15 -0.37 -13.66
N LYS A 146 -12.94 0.94 -13.86
CA LYS A 146 -11.87 1.67 -13.20
C LYS A 146 -12.32 2.23 -11.85
N SER A 147 -11.48 2.07 -10.84
CA SER A 147 -11.62 2.69 -9.53
C SER A 147 -10.68 3.89 -9.42
N GLN A 148 -11.14 4.92 -8.75
CA GLN A 148 -10.37 6.14 -8.45
C GLN A 148 -10.68 6.63 -7.04
N LEU A 149 -9.70 7.24 -6.41
CA LEU A 149 -9.92 7.96 -5.16
C LEU A 149 -10.59 9.30 -5.46
N ILE A 150 -11.59 9.63 -4.66
CA ILE A 150 -12.23 10.93 -4.67
C ILE A 150 -12.34 11.47 -3.25
N THR A 151 -12.51 12.79 -3.14
CA THR A 151 -12.87 13.43 -1.89
C THR A 151 -14.18 14.22 -2.07
N TYR A 152 -15.00 14.26 -1.04
CA TYR A 152 -16.20 15.07 -1.00
C TYR A 152 -16.45 15.59 0.41
N LYS A 153 -17.28 16.63 0.53
CA LYS A 153 -17.63 17.20 1.84
C LYS A 153 -18.93 16.62 2.36
N ALA A 154 -18.89 16.16 3.61
CA ALA A 154 -20.07 15.80 4.37
C ALA A 154 -20.91 17.05 4.73
N ARG A 155 -22.10 16.85 5.30
CA ARG A 155 -23.01 17.96 5.68
C ARG A 155 -22.42 18.92 6.71
N ASP A 156 -21.58 18.44 7.58
CA ASP A 156 -20.85 19.21 8.60
C ASP A 156 -19.59 19.89 8.06
N GLY A 157 -19.29 19.72 6.77
CA GLY A 157 -18.13 20.29 6.10
C GLY A 157 -16.87 19.41 6.17
N GLN A 158 -16.91 18.27 6.85
CA GLN A 158 -15.79 17.35 6.95
C GLN A 158 -15.47 16.73 5.59
N GLU A 159 -14.19 16.66 5.23
CA GLU A 159 -13.74 16.00 4.02
C GLU A 159 -13.72 14.48 4.21
N ILE A 160 -14.36 13.77 3.29
CA ILE A 160 -14.42 12.31 3.27
C ILE A 160 -13.72 11.81 2.01
N SER A 161 -12.78 10.89 2.20
CA SER A 161 -12.15 10.15 1.11
C SER A 161 -12.98 8.91 0.79
N ALA A 162 -13.08 8.57 -0.49
CA ALA A 162 -13.83 7.42 -0.95
C ALA A 162 -13.25 6.85 -2.24
N VAL A 163 -13.50 5.57 -2.49
CA VAL A 163 -13.16 4.90 -3.75
C VAL A 163 -14.40 4.86 -4.63
N LEU A 164 -14.34 5.52 -5.78
CA LEU A 164 -15.39 5.51 -6.79
C LEU A 164 -15.03 4.56 -7.92
N THR A 165 -15.87 3.57 -8.16
CA THR A 165 -15.75 2.64 -9.29
C THR A 165 -16.88 2.91 -10.29
N LEU A 166 -16.51 3.16 -11.55
CA LEU A 166 -17.47 3.49 -12.61
C LEU A 166 -17.46 2.42 -13.72
N PRO A 167 -18.61 2.18 -14.38
CA PRO A 167 -18.68 1.41 -15.60
C PRO A 167 -17.77 1.99 -16.68
N ASP A 168 -17.22 1.13 -17.52
CA ASP A 168 -16.41 1.59 -18.65
C ASP A 168 -17.18 2.51 -19.59
N GLY A 169 -16.57 3.62 -19.97
CA GLY A 169 -17.12 4.61 -20.88
C GLY A 169 -18.38 5.37 -20.40
N LYS A 170 -18.83 5.18 -19.16
CA LYS A 170 -20.03 5.83 -18.61
C LYS A 170 -19.73 6.54 -17.30
N SER A 171 -20.17 7.80 -17.17
CA SER A 171 -19.93 8.61 -15.95
C SER A 171 -21.14 9.43 -15.50
N LYS A 172 -22.29 9.34 -16.19
CA LYS A 172 -23.46 10.17 -15.89
C LYS A 172 -24.74 9.35 -15.90
N LYS A 173 -25.70 9.76 -15.05
CA LYS A 173 -27.05 9.16 -14.95
C LYS A 173 -27.01 7.65 -14.69
N LEU A 174 -26.08 7.20 -13.86
CA LEU A 174 -25.93 5.80 -13.50
C LEU A 174 -26.76 5.49 -12.24
N PRO A 175 -27.35 4.29 -12.14
CA PRO A 175 -27.80 3.80 -10.84
C PRO A 175 -26.59 3.74 -9.91
N PHE A 176 -26.82 4.05 -8.63
CA PHE A 176 -25.76 4.25 -7.64
C PHE A 176 -25.85 3.24 -6.51
N VAL A 177 -24.73 2.68 -6.10
CA VAL A 177 -24.60 1.81 -4.95
C VAL A 177 -23.58 2.42 -3.98
N LEU A 178 -23.99 2.63 -2.74
CA LEU A 178 -23.07 2.92 -1.63
C LEU A 178 -22.72 1.58 -0.96
N LEU A 179 -21.43 1.28 -0.92
CA LEU A 179 -20.87 0.05 -0.38
C LEU A 179 -19.87 0.39 0.75
N PRO A 180 -20.35 0.67 1.97
CA PRO A 180 -19.45 0.98 3.08
C PRO A 180 -18.74 -0.29 3.54
N HIS A 181 -17.46 -0.13 3.91
CA HIS A 181 -16.71 -1.23 4.54
C HIS A 181 -17.28 -1.62 5.90
N GLY A 182 -16.93 -2.82 6.37
CA GLY A 182 -17.21 -3.25 7.73
C GLY A 182 -16.35 -2.49 8.75
N GLY A 183 -16.61 -2.73 10.03
CA GLY A 183 -15.89 -2.04 11.10
C GLY A 183 -16.35 -2.49 12.48
N PRO A 184 -16.15 -1.68 13.54
CA PRO A 184 -15.92 -0.22 13.48
C PRO A 184 -14.46 0.23 13.37
N HIS A 185 -13.47 -0.61 13.68
CA HIS A 185 -12.07 -0.20 13.75
C HIS A 185 -11.20 -0.92 12.73
N GLY A 186 -10.29 -0.20 12.12
CA GLY A 186 -9.21 -0.71 11.29
C GLY A 186 -9.48 -0.83 9.78
N PRO A 187 -10.58 -1.45 9.29
CA PRO A 187 -10.78 -1.54 7.86
C PRO A 187 -11.09 -0.19 7.23
N TYR A 188 -10.56 0.03 6.04
CA TYR A 188 -10.87 1.16 5.17
C TYR A 188 -10.76 0.72 3.70
N ASP A 189 -11.50 1.39 2.83
CA ASP A 189 -11.43 1.14 1.40
C ASP A 189 -10.26 1.90 0.78
N SER A 190 -9.56 1.23 -0.13
CA SER A 190 -8.33 1.76 -0.71
C SER A 190 -8.12 1.34 -2.16
N LEU A 191 -7.13 1.96 -2.82
CA LEU A 191 -6.70 1.54 -4.16
C LEU A 191 -5.62 0.45 -4.15
N SER A 192 -5.19 -0.02 -2.98
CA SER A 192 -4.12 -1.02 -2.85
C SER A 192 -4.52 -2.42 -3.31
N GLY A 193 -5.81 -2.70 -3.39
CA GLY A 193 -6.35 -3.98 -3.81
C GLY A 193 -7.60 -3.86 -4.67
N MET A 194 -7.88 -4.89 -5.45
CA MET A 194 -9.08 -4.97 -6.29
C MET A 194 -10.25 -5.51 -5.47
N ASP A 195 -11.26 -4.67 -5.25
CA ASP A 195 -12.54 -5.10 -4.70
C ASP A 195 -13.40 -5.77 -5.78
N SER A 196 -13.78 -7.02 -5.53
CA SER A 196 -14.52 -7.82 -6.51
C SER A 196 -15.98 -7.38 -6.63
N ASP A 197 -16.61 -6.99 -5.52
CA ASP A 197 -18.03 -6.63 -5.48
C ASP A 197 -18.24 -5.30 -6.20
N ALA A 198 -17.40 -4.31 -5.93
CA ALA A 198 -17.43 -3.04 -6.63
C ALA A 198 -17.21 -3.20 -8.15
N LYS A 199 -16.28 -4.10 -8.55
CA LYS A 199 -16.03 -4.37 -9.98
C LYS A 199 -17.19 -5.07 -10.65
N VAL A 200 -17.79 -6.07 -10.00
CA VAL A 200 -18.96 -6.78 -10.53
C VAL A 200 -20.15 -5.82 -10.68
N LEU A 201 -20.48 -5.05 -9.66
CA LEU A 201 -21.56 -4.07 -9.73
C LEU A 201 -21.34 -3.05 -10.84
N ALA A 202 -20.12 -2.51 -10.94
CA ALA A 202 -19.79 -1.54 -11.98
C ALA A 202 -19.82 -2.15 -13.37
N SER A 203 -19.44 -3.41 -13.57
CA SER A 203 -19.56 -4.10 -14.85
C SER A 203 -21.01 -4.27 -15.31
N HIS A 204 -21.96 -4.27 -14.35
CA HIS A 204 -23.41 -4.30 -14.62
C HIS A 204 -24.02 -2.90 -14.72
N GLY A 205 -23.23 -1.85 -14.78
CA GLY A 205 -23.69 -0.49 -15.07
C GLY A 205 -23.96 0.39 -13.88
N TYR A 206 -23.59 -0.01 -12.67
CA TYR A 206 -23.74 0.80 -11.46
C TYR A 206 -22.50 1.68 -11.23
N ALA A 207 -22.72 2.90 -10.74
CA ALA A 207 -21.66 3.65 -10.07
C ALA A 207 -21.56 3.15 -8.61
N VAL A 208 -20.38 2.76 -8.16
CA VAL A 208 -20.18 2.21 -6.81
C VAL A 208 -19.24 3.12 -6.04
N LEU A 209 -19.68 3.54 -4.84
CA LEU A 209 -18.90 4.34 -3.91
C LEU A 209 -18.62 3.53 -2.64
N GLN A 210 -17.36 3.32 -2.37
CA GLN A 210 -16.84 2.72 -1.14
C GLN A 210 -16.21 3.77 -0.25
#